data_edecd40ddbcfe31988f09000bf4a5446
#
_entry.id   edecd40ddbcfe31988f09000bf4a5446
#
_cell.length_a   1.000
_cell.length_b   1.000
_cell.length_c   1.000
_cell.angle_alpha   90.00
_cell.angle_beta   90.00
_cell.angle_gamma   90.00
#
_symmetry.space_group_name_H-M   'P 1'
#
loop_
_entity.id
_entity.type
_entity.pdbx_description
1 polymer ?
#
loop_
_entity_poly.entity_id
_entity_poly.type
_entity_poly.pdbx_seq_one_letter_code
_entity_poly.pdbx_strand_id
1 'polypeptide(L)'
;MKLCYVVWFTIVPAVLIHLSGISSVWAEDIQDPSLKTPEALQIVVETTGFRGPKGFTRVDICTVVDAQSLQFVPQKDAFVAQLQYAVTLSDSAGQKAKVKTWTQNISVPDMNAPRQAGAVVREIVGLDLPPKTYRLELSAEDIYSGKTGIFEAWLQVRNFDRKDLSISDLLFATKITPQEEAGKFVKNGWHIVPNVSHRYRAGEPVRVYFEIYNLKRPKDQSAEPLILGYSFTDSSGMQVKKFPSRRIRVSGESFVKTETIATDGLNAGVYFFQIEAFDRGTREHVRQRRAIFLFSDELSEEAQDQLRYFKDIRYIASSKDLSSYAALTTEAECMDFLKAFWRKMDPTPGTPLNERLREHMTRIQFADEHFGSEAHKRGSDTDKGRVYIKYGPPDDRDFEQSSENFAGAIEKWTYDRSKRYLFVFQDRRRYGVYELIHSTMPGELYNPNWKESQ
;
A
#
# COMPACT_ATOMS: atom_id res chain seq x y z
N MET A 1 -6.75 -37.57 6.03
CA MET A 1 -6.61 -36.23 6.58
C MET A 1 -6.18 -35.32 5.43
N LYS A 2 -7.14 -34.65 4.79
CA LYS A 2 -6.88 -33.79 3.62
C LYS A 2 -6.68 -32.37 4.13
N LEU A 3 -5.47 -31.83 4.01
CA LEU A 3 -5.22 -30.40 4.18
C LEU A 3 -5.73 -29.67 2.94
N CYS A 4 -6.80 -28.93 3.09
CA CYS A 4 -7.19 -27.92 2.10
C CYS A 4 -6.31 -26.69 2.30
N TYR A 5 -5.40 -26.42 1.37
CA TYR A 5 -4.75 -25.13 1.26
C TYR A 5 -5.74 -24.14 0.66
N VAL A 6 -6.27 -23.28 1.52
CA VAL A 6 -6.98 -22.08 1.07
C VAL A 6 -5.91 -21.04 0.76
N VAL A 7 -5.63 -20.84 -0.52
CA VAL A 7 -4.78 -19.73 -0.98
C VAL A 7 -5.63 -18.46 -0.87
N TRP A 8 -5.31 -17.63 0.13
CA TRP A 8 -5.86 -16.30 0.25
C TRP A 8 -5.20 -15.39 -0.76
N PHE A 9 -5.97 -14.92 -1.73
CA PHE A 9 -5.59 -13.76 -2.55
C PHE A 9 -5.61 -12.53 -1.66
N THR A 10 -4.47 -12.10 -1.27
CA THR A 10 -4.28 -10.76 -0.73
C THR A 10 -4.04 -9.79 -1.89
N ILE A 11 -5.14 -9.25 -2.49
CA ILE A 11 -5.15 -7.79 -2.69
C ILE A 11 -4.71 -7.27 -1.34
N VAL A 12 -3.55 -6.61 -1.25
CA VAL A 12 -2.92 -6.24 0.01
C VAL A 12 -4.02 -5.76 0.96
N PRO A 13 -4.52 -6.58 1.87
CA PRO A 13 -5.42 -6.09 2.89
C PRO A 13 -4.55 -5.18 3.72
N ALA A 14 -5.05 -4.00 4.02
CA ALA A 14 -4.52 -3.24 5.13
C ALA A 14 -4.45 -4.22 6.30
N VAL A 15 -3.24 -4.66 6.61
CA VAL A 15 -3.02 -5.47 7.81
C VAL A 15 -3.41 -4.57 8.96
N LEU A 16 -4.58 -4.83 9.53
CA LEU A 16 -5.02 -4.29 10.80
C LEU A 16 -4.09 -4.86 11.87
N ILE A 17 -2.87 -4.33 11.94
CA ILE A 17 -2.03 -4.50 13.10
C ILE A 17 -2.54 -3.46 14.08
N HIS A 18 -3.24 -3.92 15.12
CA HIS A 18 -3.48 -3.14 16.33
C HIS A 18 -2.13 -2.85 16.98
N LEU A 19 -1.40 -1.90 16.42
CA LEU A 19 -0.23 -1.29 17.02
C LEU A 19 -0.69 0.06 17.54
N SER A 20 -0.62 0.24 18.84
CA SER A 20 -0.84 1.52 19.49
C SER A 20 -0.10 2.63 18.75
N GLY A 21 -0.82 3.40 17.92
CA GLY A 21 -0.29 4.57 17.23
C GLY A 21 -0.52 4.69 15.72
N ILE A 22 -1.10 3.69 15.04
CA ILE A 22 -1.40 3.81 13.61
C ILE A 22 -2.81 3.30 13.35
N SER A 23 -3.74 4.20 13.16
CA SER A 23 -5.07 3.90 12.64
C SER A 23 -5.18 4.52 11.25
N SER A 24 -4.88 3.75 10.21
CA SER A 24 -5.36 4.03 8.87
C SER A 24 -6.63 3.19 8.70
N VAL A 25 -7.78 3.81 8.79
CA VAL A 25 -9.07 3.18 8.53
C VAL A 25 -9.44 3.51 7.09
N TRP A 26 -9.46 2.50 6.23
CA TRP A 26 -10.22 2.53 4.99
C TRP A 26 -11.63 2.03 5.35
N ALA A 27 -12.59 2.93 5.50
CA ALA A 27 -13.99 2.59 5.61
C ALA A 27 -14.56 2.41 4.20
N GLU A 28 -14.82 1.19 3.78
CA GLU A 28 -15.77 0.92 2.70
C GLU A 28 -17.15 0.83 3.32
N ASP A 29 -17.91 1.92 3.21
CA ASP A 29 -19.36 1.90 3.42
C ASP A 29 -20.02 1.46 2.12
N ILE A 30 -20.82 0.41 2.20
CA ILE A 30 -21.76 -0.03 1.16
C ILE A 30 -22.85 1.02 1.08
N GLN A 31 -22.82 1.89 0.07
CA GLN A 31 -23.88 2.86 -0.20
C GLN A 31 -24.59 2.54 -1.52
N ASP A 32 -25.92 2.72 -1.47
CA ASP A 32 -26.86 2.63 -2.60
C ASP A 32 -26.38 3.48 -3.80
N PRO A 33 -26.24 2.88 -5.02
CA PRO A 33 -25.73 3.60 -6.20
C PRO A 33 -26.63 4.71 -6.73
N SER A 34 -27.84 4.89 -6.20
CA SER A 34 -28.80 5.92 -6.66
C SER A 34 -28.62 7.28 -6.00
N LEU A 35 -27.87 7.38 -4.89
CA LEU A 35 -27.50 8.65 -4.27
C LEU A 35 -26.06 8.97 -4.69
N LYS A 36 -25.86 9.95 -5.56
CA LYS A 36 -24.56 10.60 -5.77
C LYS A 36 -24.19 11.30 -4.47
N THR A 37 -23.62 10.56 -3.52
CA THR A 37 -22.87 11.17 -2.43
C THR A 37 -21.70 11.92 -3.04
N PRO A 38 -21.43 13.18 -2.64
CA PRO A 38 -20.20 13.85 -3.03
C PRO A 38 -19.04 12.93 -2.68
N GLU A 39 -18.12 12.69 -3.63
CA GLU A 39 -16.91 11.91 -3.33
C GLU A 39 -16.30 12.46 -2.05
N ALA A 40 -16.14 11.59 -1.03
CA ALA A 40 -15.61 11.99 0.26
C ALA A 40 -14.17 12.51 0.08
N LEU A 41 -13.84 13.61 0.74
CA LEU A 41 -12.49 14.13 0.76
C LEU A 41 -11.58 13.15 1.51
N GLN A 42 -10.58 12.57 0.84
CA GLN A 42 -9.65 11.68 1.49
C GLN A 42 -8.62 12.48 2.30
N ILE A 43 -8.58 12.23 3.60
CA ILE A 43 -7.61 12.83 4.51
C ILE A 43 -6.73 11.76 5.15
N VAL A 44 -5.44 12.03 5.24
CA VAL A 44 -4.48 11.19 5.98
C VAL A 44 -4.06 11.95 7.22
N VAL A 45 -4.14 11.30 8.38
CA VAL A 45 -3.90 11.96 9.68
C VAL A 45 -2.83 11.21 10.45
N GLU A 46 -1.88 11.95 11.02
CA GLU A 46 -0.86 11.44 11.93
C GLU A 46 -0.85 12.26 13.21
N THR A 47 -0.66 11.57 14.35
CA THR A 47 -0.46 12.21 15.63
C THR A 47 0.92 11.90 16.19
N THR A 48 1.61 12.91 16.73
CA THR A 48 2.91 12.77 17.38
C THR A 48 2.93 13.49 18.71
N GLY A 49 3.37 12.80 19.77
CA GLY A 49 3.43 13.32 21.13
C GLY A 49 4.84 13.74 21.52
N PHE A 50 4.93 14.94 22.11
CA PHE A 50 6.16 15.53 22.66
C PHE A 50 5.90 16.03 24.09
N ARG A 51 6.95 16.32 24.86
CA ARG A 51 6.78 16.97 26.14
C ARG A 51 6.15 18.34 25.94
N GLY A 52 5.06 18.61 26.61
CA GLY A 52 4.36 19.89 26.68
C GLY A 52 4.69 20.67 27.95
N PRO A 53 3.87 21.66 28.30
CA PRO A 53 3.91 22.29 29.62
C PRO A 53 3.70 21.26 30.74
N LYS A 54 4.08 21.61 31.98
CA LYS A 54 3.98 20.71 33.13
C LYS A 54 2.58 20.08 33.25
N GLY A 55 2.50 18.77 33.32
CA GLY A 55 1.25 17.99 33.39
C GLY A 55 0.59 17.75 32.03
N PHE A 56 1.16 18.22 30.93
CA PHE A 56 0.61 18.10 29.60
C PHE A 56 1.59 17.46 28.63
N THR A 57 1.05 16.82 27.63
CA THR A 57 1.78 16.37 26.44
C THR A 57 1.36 17.23 25.27
N ARG A 58 2.31 17.76 24.55
CA ARG A 58 2.09 18.41 23.27
C ARG A 58 1.81 17.35 22.22
N VAL A 59 0.61 17.30 21.71
CA VAL A 59 0.20 16.43 20.60
C VAL A 59 0.10 17.27 19.34
N ASP A 60 0.95 16.98 18.37
CA ASP A 60 0.86 17.55 17.04
C ASP A 60 0.01 16.63 16.18
N ILE A 61 -1.06 17.15 15.58
CA ILE A 61 -1.95 16.45 14.64
C ILE A 61 -1.64 17.02 13.27
N CYS A 62 -1.08 16.18 12.39
CA CYS A 62 -0.76 16.54 11.02
C CYS A 62 -1.76 15.89 10.07
N THR A 63 -2.32 16.68 9.15
CA THR A 63 -3.22 16.22 8.08
C THR A 63 -2.60 16.42 6.72
N VAL A 64 -2.90 15.51 5.81
CA VAL A 64 -2.53 15.58 4.40
C VAL A 64 -3.76 15.34 3.56
N VAL A 65 -3.98 16.22 2.58
CA VAL A 65 -5.06 16.15 1.61
C VAL A 65 -4.45 16.23 0.21
N ASP A 66 -4.94 15.42 -0.73
CA ASP A 66 -4.54 15.52 -2.14
C ASP A 66 -5.03 16.85 -2.72
N ALA A 67 -4.10 17.67 -3.24
CA ALA A 67 -4.44 18.96 -3.82
C ALA A 67 -5.38 18.85 -5.02
N GLN A 68 -5.33 17.76 -5.77
CA GLN A 68 -6.20 17.52 -6.92
C GLN A 68 -7.67 17.31 -6.54
N SER A 69 -7.93 16.87 -5.30
CA SER A 69 -9.29 16.63 -4.79
C SER A 69 -10.03 17.92 -4.40
N LEU A 70 -9.31 19.05 -4.29
CA LEU A 70 -9.82 20.34 -3.85
C LEU A 70 -10.37 21.18 -4.99
N GLN A 71 -11.38 21.99 -4.66
CA GLN A 71 -11.93 22.99 -5.58
C GLN A 71 -11.17 24.31 -5.44
N PHE A 72 -10.41 24.69 -6.46
CA PHE A 72 -9.77 25.99 -6.54
C PHE A 72 -10.67 26.97 -7.31
N VAL A 73 -10.82 28.16 -6.79
CA VAL A 73 -11.55 29.27 -7.42
C VAL A 73 -10.60 30.42 -7.74
N PRO A 74 -10.79 31.14 -8.86
CA PRO A 74 -9.95 32.29 -9.19
C PRO A 74 -10.18 33.44 -8.21
N GLN A 75 -9.08 34.02 -7.72
CA GLN A 75 -9.09 35.19 -6.83
C GLN A 75 -7.94 36.12 -7.18
N LYS A 76 -8.24 37.27 -7.82
CA LYS A 76 -7.22 38.20 -8.37
C LYS A 76 -6.24 37.47 -9.31
N ASP A 77 -4.95 37.47 -8.95
CA ASP A 77 -3.86 36.88 -9.74
C ASP A 77 -3.49 35.45 -9.32
N ALA A 78 -4.37 34.79 -8.57
CA ALA A 78 -4.13 33.45 -8.01
C ALA A 78 -5.39 32.58 -8.03
N PHE A 79 -5.23 31.30 -7.72
CA PHE A 79 -6.33 30.37 -7.45
C PHE A 79 -6.27 29.98 -5.97
N VAL A 80 -7.43 29.96 -5.31
CA VAL A 80 -7.54 29.73 -3.86
C VAL A 80 -8.48 28.56 -3.58
N ALA A 81 -8.05 27.66 -2.69
CA ALA A 81 -8.90 26.68 -2.04
C ALA A 81 -8.95 26.96 -0.54
N GLN A 82 -10.05 26.59 0.13
CA GLN A 82 -10.22 26.76 1.56
C GLN A 82 -10.66 25.45 2.21
N LEU A 83 -9.89 24.99 3.19
CA LEU A 83 -10.21 23.85 4.02
C LEU A 83 -10.60 24.30 5.42
N GLN A 84 -11.79 23.95 5.85
CA GLN A 84 -12.23 24.12 7.23
C GLN A 84 -11.99 22.83 8.00
N TYR A 85 -11.24 22.89 9.08
CA TYR A 85 -10.94 21.77 9.95
C TYR A 85 -11.70 21.87 11.26
N ALA A 86 -12.10 20.72 11.79
CA ALA A 86 -12.60 20.61 13.15
C ALA A 86 -11.97 19.39 13.83
N VAL A 87 -11.45 19.57 15.03
CA VAL A 87 -10.96 18.48 15.90
C VAL A 87 -11.83 18.42 17.14
N THR A 88 -12.37 17.25 17.42
CA THR A 88 -13.07 16.94 18.67
C THR A 88 -12.32 15.82 19.39
N LEU A 89 -11.99 16.04 20.66
CA LEU A 89 -11.44 15.05 21.55
C LEU A 89 -12.46 14.75 22.66
N SER A 90 -12.83 13.49 22.78
CA SER A 90 -13.74 13.02 23.84
C SER A 90 -13.03 12.00 24.74
N ASP A 91 -13.40 11.93 25.98
CA ASP A 91 -12.90 10.89 26.88
C ASP A 91 -13.64 9.54 26.68
N SER A 92 -13.28 8.53 27.44
CA SER A 92 -13.88 7.20 27.36
C SER A 92 -15.38 7.15 27.71
N ALA A 93 -15.90 8.18 28.39
CA ALA A 93 -17.32 8.36 28.68
C ALA A 93 -18.07 9.14 27.59
N GLY A 94 -17.39 9.55 26.52
CA GLY A 94 -17.96 10.35 25.44
C GLY A 94 -18.09 11.85 25.76
N GLN A 95 -17.58 12.30 26.92
CA GLN A 95 -17.62 13.71 27.26
C GLN A 95 -16.56 14.47 26.44
N LYS A 96 -16.97 15.55 25.77
CA LYS A 96 -16.06 16.39 25.00
C LYS A 96 -15.04 17.09 25.90
N ALA A 97 -13.77 16.76 25.72
CA ALA A 97 -12.64 17.30 26.47
C ALA A 97 -12.01 18.51 25.77
N LYS A 98 -12.01 18.54 24.44
CA LYS A 98 -11.44 19.62 23.62
C LYS A 98 -12.15 19.68 22.27
N VAL A 99 -12.41 20.91 21.81
CA VAL A 99 -12.89 21.16 20.43
C VAL A 99 -12.07 22.32 19.88
N LYS A 100 -11.61 22.20 18.64
CA LYS A 100 -10.91 23.28 17.93
C LYS A 100 -11.31 23.27 16.47
N THR A 101 -11.65 24.46 15.92
CA THR A 101 -11.94 24.66 14.51
C THR A 101 -11.03 25.75 13.95
N TRP A 102 -10.63 25.61 12.70
CA TRP A 102 -9.82 26.63 12.00
C TRP A 102 -9.96 26.44 10.50
N THR A 103 -9.57 27.48 9.74
CA THR A 103 -9.57 27.45 8.28
C THR A 103 -8.14 27.58 7.76
N GLN A 104 -7.80 26.78 6.76
CA GLN A 104 -6.55 26.91 5.99
C GLN A 104 -6.88 27.46 4.61
N ASN A 105 -6.23 28.58 4.25
CA ASN A 105 -6.28 29.12 2.90
C ASN A 105 -5.08 28.60 2.10
N ILE A 106 -5.33 28.05 0.92
CA ILE A 106 -4.33 27.52 0.00
C ILE A 106 -4.36 28.39 -1.24
N SER A 107 -3.24 29.04 -1.56
CA SER A 107 -3.12 29.89 -2.75
C SER A 107 -2.06 29.33 -3.69
N VAL A 108 -2.39 29.22 -4.96
CA VAL A 108 -1.49 28.78 -6.04
C VAL A 108 -1.51 29.78 -7.19
N PRO A 109 -0.37 30.02 -7.87
CA PRO A 109 -0.29 30.98 -8.97
C PRO A 109 -1.07 30.54 -10.21
N ASP A 110 -1.16 29.22 -10.44
CA ASP A 110 -1.87 28.62 -11.57
C ASP A 110 -2.44 27.23 -11.20
N MET A 111 -3.26 26.70 -12.09
CA MET A 111 -3.91 25.38 -11.90
C MET A 111 -3.01 24.18 -12.25
N ASN A 112 -1.77 24.40 -12.69
CA ASN A 112 -0.83 23.30 -12.93
C ASN A 112 -0.23 22.80 -11.62
N ALA A 113 0.03 23.69 -10.65
CA ALA A 113 0.61 23.33 -9.36
C ALA A 113 -0.20 22.26 -8.59
N PRO A 114 -1.53 22.39 -8.38
CA PRO A 114 -2.31 21.36 -7.70
C PRO A 114 -2.51 20.08 -8.54
N ARG A 115 -2.34 20.14 -9.86
CA ARG A 115 -2.46 18.98 -10.76
C ARG A 115 -1.20 18.15 -10.90
N GLN A 116 -0.08 18.57 -10.35
CA GLN A 116 1.14 17.78 -10.35
C GLN A 116 0.94 16.49 -9.55
N ALA A 117 1.48 15.39 -10.05
CA ALA A 117 1.43 14.11 -9.35
C ALA A 117 2.08 14.22 -7.96
N GLY A 118 1.33 13.82 -6.92
CA GLY A 118 1.79 13.90 -5.54
C GLY A 118 1.71 15.29 -4.90
N ALA A 119 1.05 16.27 -5.56
CA ALA A 119 0.77 17.57 -4.94
C ALA A 119 -0.19 17.39 -3.75
N VAL A 120 0.24 17.80 -2.57
CA VAL A 120 -0.53 17.64 -1.34
C VAL A 120 -0.57 18.93 -0.52
N VAL A 121 -1.70 19.15 0.13
CA VAL A 121 -1.88 20.19 1.14
C VAL A 121 -1.63 19.58 2.51
N ARG A 122 -0.75 20.22 3.29
CA ARG A 122 -0.43 19.79 4.65
C ARG A 122 -0.92 20.82 5.66
N GLU A 123 -1.47 20.32 6.74
CA GLU A 123 -1.88 21.13 7.89
C GLU A 123 -1.34 20.50 9.17
N ILE A 124 -1.00 21.33 10.15
CA ILE A 124 -0.59 20.87 11.48
C ILE A 124 -1.23 21.73 12.56
N VAL A 125 -1.79 21.06 13.56
CA VAL A 125 -2.31 21.70 14.77
C VAL A 125 -1.72 21.04 16.01
N GLY A 126 -1.18 21.84 16.89
CA GLY A 126 -0.67 21.38 18.18
C GLY A 126 -1.69 21.61 19.29
N LEU A 127 -1.88 20.62 20.16
CA LEU A 127 -2.72 20.65 21.34
C LEU A 127 -1.96 20.18 22.56
N ASP A 128 -2.08 20.93 23.65
CA ASP A 128 -1.54 20.49 24.94
C ASP A 128 -2.66 19.74 25.67
N LEU A 129 -2.42 18.43 25.92
CA LEU A 129 -3.43 17.51 26.44
C LEU A 129 -2.91 16.81 27.69
N PRO A 130 -3.74 16.64 28.74
CA PRO A 130 -3.42 15.75 29.85
C PRO A 130 -3.19 14.31 29.35
N PRO A 131 -2.22 13.58 29.95
CA PRO A 131 -1.95 12.20 29.56
C PRO A 131 -3.11 11.26 29.91
N LYS A 132 -3.89 10.87 28.92
CA LYS A 132 -4.96 9.87 28.98
C LYS A 132 -5.35 9.41 27.58
N THR A 133 -6.28 8.49 27.48
CA THR A 133 -6.83 8.05 26.19
C THR A 133 -8.03 8.93 25.79
N TYR A 134 -8.06 9.37 24.54
CA TYR A 134 -9.13 10.15 23.95
C TYR A 134 -9.66 9.47 22.69
N ARG A 135 -10.94 9.65 22.40
CA ARG A 135 -11.46 9.47 21.04
C ARG A 135 -11.20 10.78 20.26
N LEU A 136 -10.39 10.68 19.24
CA LEU A 136 -10.10 11.76 18.30
C LEU A 136 -11.06 11.64 17.12
N GLU A 137 -11.77 12.70 16.83
CA GLU A 137 -12.50 12.91 15.59
C GLU A 137 -11.94 14.16 14.92
N LEU A 138 -11.53 14.06 13.66
CA LEU A 138 -11.07 15.16 12.85
C LEU A 138 -11.84 15.19 11.55
N SER A 139 -12.43 16.33 11.22
CA SER A 139 -13.04 16.58 9.93
C SER A 139 -12.30 17.67 9.16
N ALA A 140 -12.28 17.53 7.84
CA ALA A 140 -11.82 18.56 6.92
C ALA A 140 -12.89 18.73 5.82
N GLU A 141 -13.33 19.96 5.60
CA GLU A 141 -14.33 20.33 4.59
C GLU A 141 -13.69 21.30 3.59
N ASP A 142 -13.78 20.98 2.31
CA ASP A 142 -13.48 21.92 1.23
C ASP A 142 -14.68 22.85 1.05
N ILE A 143 -14.52 24.10 1.44
CA ILE A 143 -15.60 25.09 1.49
C ILE A 143 -16.24 25.33 0.12
N TYR A 144 -15.47 25.24 -0.96
CA TYR A 144 -16.00 25.53 -2.29
C TYR A 144 -16.70 24.36 -2.95
N SER A 145 -16.29 23.14 -2.69
CA SER A 145 -16.94 21.92 -3.21
C SER A 145 -17.94 21.29 -2.25
N GLY A 146 -17.87 21.60 -0.96
CA GLY A 146 -18.64 20.97 0.10
C GLY A 146 -18.21 19.52 0.41
N LYS A 147 -17.12 19.04 -0.21
CA LYS A 147 -16.58 17.70 0.09
C LYS A 147 -16.02 17.66 1.50
N THR A 148 -16.37 16.61 2.26
CA THR A 148 -15.92 16.45 3.64
C THR A 148 -15.21 15.12 3.81
N GLY A 149 -14.06 15.15 4.49
CA GLY A 149 -13.34 13.98 4.98
C GLY A 149 -13.42 13.89 6.50
N ILE A 150 -13.59 12.68 7.03
CA ILE A 150 -13.64 12.42 8.48
C ILE A 150 -12.62 11.36 8.83
N PHE A 151 -11.89 11.57 9.93
CA PHE A 151 -10.96 10.64 10.52
C PHE A 151 -11.32 10.42 11.99
N GLU A 152 -11.41 9.16 12.42
CA GLU A 152 -11.65 8.79 13.80
C GLU A 152 -10.58 7.81 14.29
N ALA A 153 -10.08 8.00 15.50
CA ALA A 153 -9.13 7.09 16.13
C ALA A 153 -9.14 7.20 17.66
N TRP A 154 -8.63 6.17 18.34
CA TRP A 154 -8.24 6.27 19.73
C TRP A 154 -6.83 6.85 19.83
N LEU A 155 -6.69 7.98 20.55
CA LEU A 155 -5.45 8.67 20.80
C LEU A 155 -4.99 8.41 22.23
N GLN A 156 -3.91 7.65 22.40
CA GLN A 156 -3.29 7.47 23.69
C GLN A 156 -2.21 8.54 23.93
N VAL A 157 -2.50 9.52 24.75
CA VAL A 157 -1.57 10.60 25.10
C VAL A 157 -0.63 10.10 26.20
N ARG A 158 0.66 9.97 25.83
CA ARG A 158 1.72 9.49 26.74
C ARG A 158 2.10 10.58 27.75
N ASN A 159 2.57 10.17 28.93
CA ASN A 159 3.10 11.08 29.96
C ASN A 159 4.63 11.18 29.83
N PHE A 160 5.15 12.36 29.52
CA PHE A 160 6.58 12.64 29.45
C PHE A 160 7.13 13.36 30.69
N ASP A 161 6.28 13.73 31.66
CA ASP A 161 6.68 14.31 32.95
C ASP A 161 7.09 13.24 33.99
N ARG A 162 7.24 11.98 33.58
CA ARG A 162 7.77 10.90 34.40
C ARG A 162 9.25 11.17 34.71
N LYS A 163 9.77 10.51 35.76
CA LYS A 163 11.18 10.66 36.15
C LYS A 163 12.12 9.75 35.34
N ASP A 164 11.57 8.79 34.62
CA ASP A 164 12.33 7.77 33.88
C ASP A 164 12.75 8.31 32.52
N LEU A 165 13.89 7.82 32.01
CA LEU A 165 14.35 8.12 30.66
C LEU A 165 13.26 7.82 29.63
N SER A 166 12.97 8.75 28.75
CA SER A 166 11.91 8.59 27.75
C SER A 166 12.28 9.19 26.39
N ILE A 167 11.70 8.61 25.33
CA ILE A 167 11.80 9.14 23.95
C ILE A 167 10.39 9.60 23.52
N SER A 168 10.31 10.77 22.88
CA SER A 168 9.06 11.26 22.23
C SER A 168 8.52 10.26 21.23
N ASP A 169 7.40 10.55 20.63
CA ASP A 169 7.03 9.86 19.40
C ASP A 169 8.02 10.22 18.29
N LEU A 170 8.17 9.33 17.30
CA LEU A 170 9.06 9.52 16.17
C LEU A 170 8.30 10.29 15.07
N LEU A 171 8.76 11.51 14.78
CA LEU A 171 8.20 12.30 13.70
C LEU A 171 9.02 12.02 12.42
N PHE A 172 8.44 11.23 11.53
CA PHE A 172 9.03 10.99 10.22
C PHE A 172 8.82 12.18 9.30
N ALA A 173 9.78 12.41 8.41
CA ALA A 173 9.77 13.58 7.54
C ALA A 173 10.25 13.24 6.11
N THR A 174 9.70 13.97 5.14
CA THR A 174 10.24 14.00 3.77
C THR A 174 11.43 14.94 3.68
N LYS A 175 11.45 16.00 4.50
CA LYS A 175 12.52 17.00 4.55
C LYS A 175 12.71 17.53 5.97
N ILE A 176 13.95 17.71 6.40
CA ILE A 176 14.33 18.38 7.65
C ILE A 176 15.45 19.36 7.30
N THR A 177 15.27 20.63 7.64
CA THR A 177 16.26 21.69 7.41
C THR A 177 16.36 22.61 8.64
N PRO A 178 17.53 23.16 8.97
CA PRO A 178 17.63 24.18 10.00
C PRO A 178 16.75 25.38 9.67
N GLN A 179 16.04 25.91 10.68
CA GLN A 179 15.27 27.15 10.59
C GLN A 179 15.10 27.75 11.98
N GLU A 180 15.61 28.93 12.19
CA GLU A 180 15.53 29.61 13.49
C GLU A 180 14.21 30.36 13.69
N GLU A 181 13.63 30.88 12.60
CA GLU A 181 12.37 31.61 12.66
C GLU A 181 11.21 30.66 12.98
N ALA A 182 10.37 31.07 13.93
CA ALA A 182 9.17 30.32 14.28
C ALA A 182 8.21 30.20 13.09
N GLY A 183 7.64 29.03 12.91
CA GLY A 183 6.72 28.72 11.82
C GLY A 183 5.86 27.50 12.08
N LYS A 184 4.90 27.26 11.21
CA LYS A 184 3.91 26.20 11.36
C LYS A 184 4.50 24.78 11.47
N PHE A 185 5.60 24.54 10.76
CA PHE A 185 6.31 23.24 10.74
C PHE A 185 7.69 23.35 11.39
N VAL A 186 7.91 24.35 12.26
CA VAL A 186 9.20 24.56 12.93
C VAL A 186 9.16 24.08 14.37
N LYS A 187 10.11 23.25 14.74
CA LYS A 187 10.26 22.67 16.08
C LYS A 187 11.75 22.68 16.48
N ASN A 188 12.07 23.33 17.60
CA ASN A 188 13.43 23.38 18.17
C ASN A 188 14.52 23.73 17.13
N GLY A 189 14.28 24.76 16.29
CA GLY A 189 15.25 25.22 15.29
C GLY A 189 15.31 24.39 14.01
N TRP A 190 14.31 23.49 13.80
CA TRP A 190 14.21 22.66 12.61
C TRP A 190 12.88 22.87 11.90
N HIS A 191 12.92 23.16 10.62
CA HIS A 191 11.74 23.04 9.75
C HIS A 191 11.60 21.60 9.30
N ILE A 192 10.47 20.97 9.65
CA ILE A 192 10.20 19.56 9.46
C ILE A 192 8.96 19.40 8.59
N VAL A 193 9.11 18.85 7.40
CA VAL A 193 7.99 18.50 6.52
C VAL A 193 7.56 17.05 6.83
N PRO A 194 6.44 16.82 7.53
CA PRO A 194 6.05 15.47 7.96
C PRO A 194 5.80 14.53 6.79
N ASN A 195 6.22 13.27 6.95
CA ASN A 195 5.82 12.15 6.09
C ASN A 195 4.71 11.36 6.79
N VAL A 196 3.49 11.86 6.70
CA VAL A 196 2.31 11.31 7.41
C VAL A 196 1.98 9.88 6.97
N SER A 197 2.32 9.51 5.75
CA SER A 197 2.09 8.15 5.23
C SER A 197 3.14 7.14 5.69
N HIS A 198 4.28 7.58 6.20
CA HIS A 198 5.48 6.78 6.49
C HIS A 198 5.98 5.94 5.30
N ARG A 199 5.61 6.32 4.09
CA ARG A 199 6.01 5.64 2.86
C ARG A 199 7.29 6.26 2.34
N TYR A 200 8.24 5.43 2.00
CA TYR A 200 9.52 5.80 1.40
C TYR A 200 9.80 4.90 0.22
N ARG A 201 10.45 5.44 -0.80
CA ARG A 201 10.95 4.63 -1.91
C ARG A 201 12.11 3.76 -1.41
N ALA A 202 12.20 2.51 -1.84
CA ALA A 202 13.35 1.65 -1.50
C ALA A 202 14.66 2.35 -1.92
N GLY A 203 15.65 2.39 -1.02
CA GLY A 203 16.87 3.17 -1.18
C GLY A 203 16.76 4.66 -0.77
N GLU A 204 15.55 5.20 -0.60
CA GLU A 204 15.39 6.56 -0.06
C GLU A 204 15.64 6.57 1.45
N PRO A 205 16.48 7.49 1.99
CA PRO A 205 16.75 7.53 3.41
C PRO A 205 15.53 7.99 4.22
N VAL A 206 15.31 7.33 5.35
CA VAL A 206 14.31 7.73 6.35
C VAL A 206 14.84 8.89 7.17
N ARG A 207 14.13 10.01 7.16
CA ARG A 207 14.43 11.17 8.00
C ARG A 207 13.49 11.17 9.19
N VAL A 208 14.06 11.34 10.38
CA VAL A 208 13.30 11.30 11.63
C VAL A 208 13.76 12.40 12.59
N TYR A 209 12.79 13.01 13.25
CA TYR A 209 12.98 13.91 14.38
C TYR A 209 12.43 13.25 15.64
N PHE A 210 13.16 13.36 16.75
CA PHE A 210 12.72 12.88 18.07
C PHE A 210 13.41 13.66 19.18
N GLU A 211 12.84 13.54 20.38
CA GLU A 211 13.35 14.16 21.60
C GLU A 211 13.53 13.10 22.67
N ILE A 212 14.57 13.27 23.49
CA ILE A 212 14.86 12.40 24.65
C ILE A 212 14.75 13.25 25.90
N TYR A 213 14.11 12.72 26.93
CA TYR A 213 13.79 13.44 28.14
C TYR A 213 14.27 12.69 29.39
N ASN A 214 14.38 13.44 30.50
CA ASN A 214 14.69 12.95 31.83
C ASN A 214 16.11 12.36 31.94
N LEU A 215 17.03 12.92 31.15
CA LEU A 215 18.45 12.63 31.27
C LEU A 215 18.96 13.19 32.61
N LYS A 216 19.43 12.33 33.50
CA LYS A 216 20.02 12.75 34.77
C LYS A 216 21.50 13.03 34.56
N ARG A 217 21.92 14.26 34.82
CA ARG A 217 23.31 14.70 34.66
C ARG A 217 23.90 15.04 36.02
N PRO A 218 25.09 14.47 36.35
CA PRO A 218 25.84 14.84 37.54
C PRO A 218 26.20 16.33 37.52
N LYS A 219 26.21 16.96 38.69
CA LYS A 219 26.54 18.41 38.83
C LYS A 219 27.98 18.72 38.45
N ASP A 220 28.86 17.72 38.48
CA ASP A 220 30.31 17.84 38.21
C ASP A 220 30.69 17.80 36.72
N GLN A 221 29.71 17.87 35.80
CA GLN A 221 29.91 17.86 34.34
C GLN A 221 30.68 16.65 33.79
N SER A 222 31.01 15.63 34.56
CA SER A 222 31.56 14.36 34.08
C SER A 222 30.43 13.55 33.35
N ALA A 223 29.94 14.15 32.24
CA ALA A 223 28.76 13.60 31.55
C ALA A 223 29.06 12.26 30.91
N GLU A 224 28.59 11.20 31.53
CA GLU A 224 28.52 9.87 30.87
C GLU A 224 27.73 10.03 29.57
N PRO A 225 28.21 9.44 28.47
CA PRO A 225 27.58 9.62 27.18
C PRO A 225 26.23 8.90 27.11
N LEU A 226 25.28 9.56 26.46
CA LEU A 226 24.08 8.92 25.93
C LEU A 226 24.51 8.05 24.73
N ILE A 227 24.11 6.78 24.72
CA ILE A 227 24.35 5.87 23.61
C ILE A 227 23.06 5.69 22.83
N LEU A 228 23.08 6.00 21.53
CA LEU A 228 21.96 5.80 20.62
C LEU A 228 22.24 4.66 19.66
N GLY A 229 21.30 3.72 19.58
CA GLY A 229 21.28 2.64 18.59
C GLY A 229 20.09 2.79 17.65
N TYR A 230 20.30 2.42 16.40
CA TYR A 230 19.27 2.45 15.35
C TYR A 230 19.22 1.10 14.66
N SER A 231 18.02 0.61 14.37
CA SER A 231 17.84 -0.63 13.64
C SER A 231 16.52 -0.66 12.87
N PHE A 232 16.43 -1.54 11.89
CA PHE A 232 15.17 -1.96 11.30
C PHE A 232 14.89 -3.41 11.67
N THR A 233 13.64 -3.71 11.99
CA THR A 233 13.13 -5.06 12.14
C THR A 233 12.02 -5.28 11.11
N ASP A 234 11.84 -6.52 10.67
CA ASP A 234 10.71 -6.90 9.83
C ASP A 234 9.40 -7.05 10.63
N SER A 235 8.33 -7.48 9.97
CA SER A 235 7.03 -7.72 10.59
C SER A 235 7.03 -8.85 11.63
N SER A 236 8.00 -9.77 11.55
CA SER A 236 8.19 -10.84 12.55
C SER A 236 8.95 -10.38 13.79
N GLY A 237 9.55 -9.17 13.74
CA GLY A 237 10.40 -8.62 14.78
C GLY A 237 11.88 -9.02 14.65
N MET A 238 12.26 -9.71 13.56
CA MET A 238 13.65 -10.05 13.30
C MET A 238 14.43 -8.80 12.83
N GLN A 239 15.62 -8.59 13.40
CA GLN A 239 16.46 -7.46 13.03
C GLN A 239 17.08 -7.70 11.66
N VAL A 240 16.67 -6.90 10.67
CA VAL A 240 17.13 -6.99 9.27
C VAL A 240 18.28 -6.02 8.97
N LYS A 241 18.38 -4.92 9.70
CA LYS A 241 19.47 -3.95 9.56
C LYS A 241 19.76 -3.28 10.89
N LYS A 242 21.04 -3.16 11.25
CA LYS A 242 21.53 -2.48 12.45
C LYS A 242 22.62 -1.49 12.08
N PHE A 243 22.59 -0.32 12.70
CA PHE A 243 23.60 0.70 12.51
C PHE A 243 24.57 0.75 13.69
N PRO A 244 25.80 1.22 13.50
CA PRO A 244 26.74 1.46 14.59
C PRO A 244 26.15 2.41 15.63
N SER A 245 26.27 2.04 16.91
CA SER A 245 25.80 2.89 18.01
C SER A 245 26.62 4.18 18.09
N ARG A 246 25.95 5.28 18.36
CA ARG A 246 26.54 6.61 18.48
C ARG A 246 26.61 7.03 19.95
N ARG A 247 27.77 7.50 20.38
CA ARG A 247 27.99 8.08 21.71
C ARG A 247 27.86 9.60 21.62
N ILE A 248 26.96 10.19 22.39
CA ILE A 248 26.65 11.60 22.34
C ILE A 248 26.79 12.19 23.74
N ARG A 249 27.57 13.27 23.87
CA ARG A 249 27.64 14.04 25.12
C ARG A 249 26.44 14.99 25.16
N VAL A 250 25.65 14.90 26.22
CA VAL A 250 24.48 15.75 26.43
C VAL A 250 24.61 16.44 27.79
N SER A 251 24.54 17.76 27.79
CA SER A 251 24.66 18.58 28.99
C SER A 251 23.36 18.86 29.71
N GLY A 252 22.20 18.74 29.02
CA GLY A 252 20.88 19.04 29.57
C GLY A 252 20.05 17.81 29.99
N GLU A 253 18.90 18.03 30.60
CA GLU A 253 17.94 17.02 30.96
C GLU A 253 17.09 16.53 29.77
N SER A 254 17.19 17.22 28.65
CA SER A 254 16.56 16.85 27.39
C SER A 254 17.51 17.01 26.21
N PHE A 255 17.25 16.27 25.15
CA PHE A 255 18.07 16.26 23.96
C PHE A 255 17.19 16.10 22.72
N VAL A 256 17.41 16.97 21.74
CA VAL A 256 16.73 16.98 20.44
C VAL A 256 17.64 16.36 19.39
N LYS A 257 17.11 15.50 18.56
CA LYS A 257 17.87 14.86 17.50
C LYS A 257 17.09 14.75 16.20
N THR A 258 17.77 15.05 15.11
CA THR A 258 17.38 14.69 13.75
C THR A 258 18.34 13.66 13.20
N GLU A 259 17.84 12.65 12.50
CA GLU A 259 18.64 11.64 11.85
C GLU A 259 18.17 11.37 10.43
N THR A 260 19.14 10.99 9.60
CA THR A 260 18.89 10.49 8.24
C THR A 260 19.48 9.09 8.18
N ILE A 261 18.60 8.10 8.01
CA ILE A 261 18.91 6.68 8.13
C ILE A 261 18.78 6.03 6.77
N ALA A 262 19.86 5.44 6.29
CA ALA A 262 19.92 4.76 5.00
C ALA A 262 19.07 3.48 4.97
N THR A 263 18.31 3.29 3.90
CA THR A 263 17.50 2.08 3.67
C THR A 263 18.11 1.13 2.64
N ASP A 264 19.32 1.43 2.13
CA ASP A 264 20.02 0.59 1.16
C ASP A 264 20.07 -0.87 1.60
N GLY A 265 19.79 -1.78 0.68
CA GLY A 265 19.74 -3.22 0.95
C GLY A 265 18.47 -3.71 1.65
N LEU A 266 17.47 -2.82 1.87
CA LEU A 266 16.12 -3.21 2.25
C LEU A 266 15.22 -3.21 1.02
N ASN A 267 14.53 -4.32 0.79
CA ASN A 267 13.54 -4.45 -0.29
C ASN A 267 12.23 -3.70 0.05
N ALA A 268 11.33 -3.63 -0.93
CA ALA A 268 9.96 -3.17 -0.66
C ALA A 268 9.30 -4.06 0.41
N GLY A 269 8.61 -3.44 1.36
CA GLY A 269 8.02 -4.17 2.49
C GLY A 269 7.69 -3.28 3.68
N VAL A 270 7.15 -3.90 4.73
CA VAL A 270 6.85 -3.25 6.01
C VAL A 270 7.98 -3.50 6.98
N TYR A 271 8.53 -2.43 7.54
CA TYR A 271 9.60 -2.48 8.53
C TYR A 271 9.23 -1.65 9.74
N PHE A 272 9.85 -1.97 10.88
CA PHE A 272 9.78 -1.14 12.06
C PHE A 272 11.15 -0.48 12.27
N PHE A 273 11.19 0.83 12.12
CA PHE A 273 12.35 1.61 12.54
C PHE A 273 12.35 1.73 14.06
N GLN A 274 13.47 1.41 14.66
CA GLN A 274 13.65 1.38 16.11
C GLN A 274 14.83 2.26 16.52
N ILE A 275 14.60 3.05 17.57
CA ILE A 275 15.61 3.82 18.27
C ILE A 275 15.74 3.25 19.67
N GLU A 276 16.96 3.03 20.11
CA GLU A 276 17.32 2.67 21.48
C GLU A 276 18.20 3.75 22.08
N ALA A 277 17.86 4.22 23.25
CA ALA A 277 18.67 5.14 24.03
C ALA A 277 19.09 4.49 25.35
N PHE A 278 20.39 4.53 25.65
CA PHE A 278 20.96 4.06 26.87
C PHE A 278 21.76 5.19 27.55
N ASP A 279 21.28 5.62 28.69
CA ASP A 279 21.98 6.61 29.54
C ASP A 279 22.94 5.88 30.50
N ARG A 280 24.23 5.99 30.27
CA ARG A 280 25.24 5.35 31.11
C ARG A 280 25.29 5.86 32.55
N GLY A 281 24.93 7.13 32.75
CA GLY A 281 24.90 7.74 34.08
C GLY A 281 23.85 7.12 35.01
N THR A 282 22.67 6.82 34.49
CA THR A 282 21.56 6.21 35.25
C THR A 282 21.42 4.72 35.02
N ARG A 283 22.09 4.16 33.98
CA ARG A 283 21.90 2.81 33.44
C ARG A 283 20.48 2.54 32.94
N GLU A 284 19.71 3.59 32.70
CA GLU A 284 18.37 3.46 32.13
C GLU A 284 18.44 3.21 30.63
N HIS A 285 17.51 2.39 30.14
CA HIS A 285 17.37 2.04 28.73
C HIS A 285 15.94 2.26 28.30
N VAL A 286 15.74 2.91 27.16
CA VAL A 286 14.43 3.12 26.56
C VAL A 286 14.47 2.82 25.07
N ARG A 287 13.37 2.30 24.56
CA ARG A 287 13.20 1.96 23.15
C ARG A 287 11.93 2.61 22.62
N GLN A 288 12.02 3.14 21.42
CA GLN A 288 10.87 3.60 20.64
C GLN A 288 10.93 3.00 19.24
N ARG A 289 9.80 2.50 18.74
CA ARG A 289 9.72 1.95 17.39
C ARG A 289 8.47 2.43 16.68
N ARG A 290 8.55 2.54 15.35
CA ARG A 290 7.40 2.92 14.51
C ARG A 290 7.52 2.27 13.14
N ALA A 291 6.37 1.90 12.56
CA ALA A 291 6.33 1.28 11.25
C ALA A 291 6.67 2.28 10.14
N ILE A 292 7.37 1.79 9.12
CA ILE A 292 7.58 2.46 7.83
C ILE A 292 7.24 1.47 6.71
N PHE A 293 6.92 2.02 5.53
CA PHE A 293 6.58 1.25 4.34
C PHE A 293 7.58 1.61 3.25
N LEU A 294 8.44 0.66 2.88
CA LEU A 294 9.29 0.82 1.70
C LEU A 294 8.54 0.31 0.48
N PHE A 295 8.47 1.12 -0.57
CA PHE A 295 7.89 0.71 -1.84
C PHE A 295 8.93 0.84 -2.96
N SER A 296 8.79 0.04 -4.00
CA SER A 296 9.55 0.15 -5.24
C SER A 296 8.63 0.58 -6.36
N ASP A 297 9.13 1.40 -7.29
CA ASP A 297 8.41 1.67 -8.52
C ASP A 297 8.48 0.48 -9.48
N GLU A 298 9.48 -0.37 -9.29
CA GLU A 298 9.53 -1.66 -9.92
C GLU A 298 8.49 -2.56 -9.25
N LEU A 299 7.52 -2.98 -10.02
CA LEU A 299 6.59 -4.01 -9.59
C LEU A 299 7.39 -5.27 -9.26
N SER A 300 7.09 -5.95 -8.15
CA SER A 300 7.63 -7.29 -7.91
C SER A 300 7.30 -8.19 -9.10
N GLU A 301 8.08 -9.22 -9.33
CA GLU A 301 7.82 -10.20 -10.40
C GLU A 301 6.38 -10.74 -10.32
N GLU A 302 5.91 -11.06 -9.11
CA GLU A 302 4.54 -11.47 -8.85
C GLU A 302 3.51 -10.39 -9.23
N ALA A 303 3.75 -9.11 -8.89
CA ALA A 303 2.86 -8.01 -9.24
C ALA A 303 2.88 -7.72 -10.75
N GLN A 304 4.03 -7.91 -11.43
CA GLN A 304 4.13 -7.83 -12.88
C GLN A 304 3.31 -8.94 -13.55
N ASP A 305 3.38 -10.17 -13.04
CA ASP A 305 2.58 -11.28 -13.53
C ASP A 305 1.09 -11.05 -13.30
N GLN A 306 0.68 -10.57 -12.14
CA GLN A 306 -0.70 -10.21 -11.87
C GLN A 306 -1.22 -9.13 -12.83
N LEU A 307 -0.43 -8.09 -13.09
CA LEU A 307 -0.78 -7.05 -14.05
C LEU A 307 -0.86 -7.61 -15.49
N ARG A 308 0.03 -8.50 -15.85
CA ARG A 308 0.02 -9.20 -17.14
C ARG A 308 -1.25 -10.05 -17.30
N TYR A 309 -1.61 -10.85 -16.28
CA TYR A 309 -2.83 -11.65 -16.30
C TYR A 309 -4.09 -10.79 -16.43
N PHE A 310 -4.12 -9.66 -15.74
CA PHE A 310 -5.21 -8.68 -15.86
C PHE A 310 -5.32 -8.10 -17.28
N LYS A 311 -4.18 -7.84 -17.94
CA LYS A 311 -4.10 -7.27 -19.31
C LYS A 311 -4.36 -8.33 -20.39
N ASP A 312 -4.17 -9.62 -20.12
CA ASP A 312 -4.27 -10.68 -21.13
C ASP A 312 -5.72 -11.17 -21.30
N ILE A 313 -6.48 -10.48 -22.13
CA ILE A 313 -7.88 -10.81 -22.44
C ILE A 313 -8.05 -11.56 -23.76
N ARG A 314 -6.96 -11.91 -24.46
CA ARG A 314 -6.95 -12.43 -25.86
C ARG A 314 -7.80 -13.67 -26.07
N TYR A 315 -7.97 -14.55 -25.09
CA TYR A 315 -8.70 -15.80 -25.25
C TYR A 315 -10.16 -15.73 -24.78
N ILE A 316 -10.57 -14.65 -24.12
CA ILE A 316 -11.91 -14.53 -23.55
C ILE A 316 -12.67 -13.31 -24.10
N ALA A 317 -11.98 -12.34 -24.68
CA ALA A 317 -12.59 -11.18 -25.29
C ALA A 317 -13.13 -11.48 -26.68
N SER A 318 -14.19 -10.76 -27.11
CA SER A 318 -14.70 -10.81 -28.46
C SER A 318 -13.72 -10.15 -29.44
N SER A 319 -13.82 -10.50 -30.73
CA SER A 319 -13.01 -9.85 -31.78
C SER A 319 -13.20 -8.32 -31.79
N LYS A 320 -14.42 -7.84 -31.47
CA LYS A 320 -14.72 -6.40 -31.36
C LYS A 320 -13.97 -5.79 -30.17
N ASP A 321 -13.98 -6.44 -28.99
CA ASP A 321 -13.28 -5.95 -27.81
C ASP A 321 -11.77 -5.89 -28.05
N LEU A 322 -11.20 -6.93 -28.70
CA LEU A 322 -9.77 -6.98 -29.05
C LEU A 322 -9.38 -5.88 -30.05
N SER A 323 -10.22 -5.64 -31.06
CA SER A 323 -9.97 -4.55 -32.04
C SER A 323 -10.05 -3.18 -31.37
N SER A 324 -11.01 -2.99 -30.46
CA SER A 324 -11.13 -1.75 -29.69
C SER A 324 -9.94 -1.53 -28.76
N TYR A 325 -9.48 -2.56 -28.09
CA TYR A 325 -8.31 -2.51 -27.21
C TYR A 325 -7.02 -2.21 -27.97
N ALA A 326 -6.83 -2.84 -29.14
CA ALA A 326 -5.65 -2.66 -29.98
C ALA A 326 -5.56 -1.25 -30.64
N ALA A 327 -6.67 -0.53 -30.70
CA ALA A 327 -6.71 0.84 -31.24
C ALA A 327 -6.32 1.91 -30.21
N LEU A 328 -6.20 1.55 -28.94
CA LEU A 328 -5.81 2.49 -27.87
C LEU A 328 -4.32 2.78 -27.90
N THR A 329 -3.96 4.03 -27.62
CA THR A 329 -2.58 4.51 -27.76
C THR A 329 -1.90 4.84 -26.45
N THR A 330 -2.69 5.12 -25.39
CA THR A 330 -2.15 5.47 -24.07
C THR A 330 -2.41 4.36 -23.06
N GLU A 331 -1.51 4.23 -22.09
CA GLU A 331 -1.68 3.24 -21.01
C GLU A 331 -2.93 3.52 -20.16
N ALA A 332 -3.26 4.78 -19.95
CA ALA A 332 -4.47 5.18 -19.20
C ALA A 332 -5.74 4.68 -19.89
N GLU A 333 -5.88 4.93 -21.23
CA GLU A 333 -7.01 4.42 -22.01
C GLU A 333 -7.09 2.89 -21.99
N CYS A 334 -5.94 2.21 -22.12
CA CYS A 334 -5.87 0.75 -22.01
C CYS A 334 -6.36 0.25 -20.67
N MET A 335 -5.94 0.88 -19.56
CA MET A 335 -6.36 0.50 -18.22
C MET A 335 -7.85 0.77 -17.98
N ASP A 336 -8.38 1.89 -18.46
CA ASP A 336 -9.79 2.21 -18.32
C ASP A 336 -10.68 1.26 -19.14
N PHE A 337 -10.24 0.89 -20.34
CA PHE A 337 -10.88 -0.15 -21.15
C PHE A 337 -10.92 -1.49 -20.40
N LEU A 338 -9.79 -1.93 -19.84
CA LEU A 338 -9.70 -3.20 -19.14
C LEU A 338 -10.58 -3.21 -17.86
N LYS A 339 -10.61 -2.11 -17.11
CA LYS A 339 -11.52 -1.99 -15.95
C LYS A 339 -12.98 -2.09 -16.38
N ALA A 340 -13.37 -1.43 -17.48
CA ALA A 340 -14.72 -1.52 -18.02
C ALA A 340 -15.04 -2.92 -18.54
N PHE A 341 -14.09 -3.57 -19.24
CA PHE A 341 -14.21 -4.94 -19.75
C PHE A 341 -14.45 -5.92 -18.58
N TRP A 342 -13.62 -5.89 -17.55
CA TRP A 342 -13.77 -6.81 -16.41
C TRP A 342 -15.03 -6.54 -15.60
N ARG A 343 -15.45 -5.28 -15.45
CA ARG A 343 -16.75 -4.94 -14.82
C ARG A 343 -17.94 -5.51 -15.61
N LYS A 344 -17.89 -5.47 -16.94
CA LYS A 344 -18.92 -6.07 -17.81
C LYS A 344 -18.96 -7.60 -17.71
N MET A 345 -17.80 -8.23 -17.47
CA MET A 345 -17.65 -9.69 -17.35
C MET A 345 -17.94 -10.22 -15.95
N ASP A 346 -18.21 -9.35 -14.99
CA ASP A 346 -18.53 -9.72 -13.62
C ASP A 346 -19.91 -10.38 -13.52
N PRO A 347 -19.99 -11.66 -13.07
CA PRO A 347 -21.26 -12.35 -12.94
C PRO A 347 -22.10 -11.87 -11.75
N THR A 348 -21.48 -11.21 -10.76
CA THR A 348 -22.12 -10.74 -9.52
C THR A 348 -21.75 -9.28 -9.20
N PRO A 349 -22.20 -8.28 -10.01
CA PRO A 349 -21.76 -6.88 -9.91
C PRO A 349 -22.09 -6.16 -8.59
N GLY A 350 -22.60 -6.82 -7.59
CA GLY A 350 -22.91 -6.26 -6.27
C GLY A 350 -21.94 -6.74 -5.18
N THR A 351 -20.95 -7.55 -5.53
CA THR A 351 -19.95 -8.07 -4.58
C THR A 351 -18.59 -7.41 -4.78
N PRO A 352 -17.73 -7.33 -3.75
CA PRO A 352 -16.39 -6.79 -3.88
C PRO A 352 -15.47 -7.61 -4.78
N LEU A 353 -15.85 -8.82 -5.12
CA LEU A 353 -15.04 -9.78 -5.86
C LEU A 353 -15.62 -10.02 -7.25
N ASN A 354 -14.81 -9.81 -8.29
CA ASN A 354 -15.12 -10.22 -9.64
C ASN A 354 -14.68 -11.67 -9.85
N GLU A 355 -15.61 -12.62 -9.76
CA GLU A 355 -15.31 -14.06 -9.84
C GLU A 355 -14.75 -14.45 -11.21
N ARG A 356 -15.21 -13.79 -12.28
CA ARG A 356 -14.71 -14.07 -13.63
C ARG A 356 -13.27 -13.65 -13.81
N LEU A 357 -12.89 -12.48 -13.30
CA LEU A 357 -11.50 -12.01 -13.31
C LEU A 357 -10.62 -12.97 -12.50
N ARG A 358 -11.05 -13.32 -11.29
CA ARG A 358 -10.29 -14.25 -10.44
C ARG A 358 -10.08 -15.60 -11.12
N GLU A 359 -11.15 -16.17 -11.71
CA GLU A 359 -11.06 -17.42 -12.43
C GLU A 359 -10.07 -17.33 -13.60
N HIS A 360 -10.13 -16.25 -14.37
CA HIS A 360 -9.23 -16.01 -15.49
C HIS A 360 -7.76 -15.96 -15.05
N MET A 361 -7.46 -15.17 -14.03
CA MET A 361 -6.10 -15.05 -13.50
C MET A 361 -5.57 -16.39 -12.99
N THR A 362 -6.39 -17.14 -12.25
CA THR A 362 -6.04 -18.50 -11.78
C THR A 362 -5.75 -19.46 -12.93
N ARG A 363 -6.52 -19.37 -14.02
CA ARG A 363 -6.31 -20.22 -15.19
C ARG A 363 -5.04 -19.90 -15.96
N ILE A 364 -4.70 -18.61 -16.10
CA ILE A 364 -3.44 -18.19 -16.75
C ILE A 364 -2.25 -18.64 -15.89
N GLN A 365 -2.29 -18.38 -14.59
CA GLN A 365 -1.25 -18.81 -13.67
C GLN A 365 -1.02 -20.32 -13.75
N PHE A 366 -2.09 -21.11 -13.66
CA PHE A 366 -2.00 -22.56 -13.79
C PHE A 366 -1.40 -22.99 -15.15
N ALA A 367 -1.82 -22.34 -16.24
CA ALA A 367 -1.28 -22.63 -17.55
C ALA A 367 0.21 -22.35 -17.65
N ASP A 368 0.67 -21.21 -17.13
CA ASP A 368 2.08 -20.84 -17.11
C ASP A 368 2.94 -21.79 -16.29
N GLU A 369 2.43 -22.27 -15.16
CA GLU A 369 3.13 -23.21 -14.28
C GLU A 369 3.21 -24.65 -14.87
N HIS A 370 2.21 -25.06 -15.69
CA HIS A 370 2.07 -26.47 -16.04
C HIS A 370 2.24 -26.78 -17.54
N PHE A 371 2.11 -25.80 -18.43
CA PHE A 371 2.14 -26.06 -19.88
C PHE A 371 3.31 -25.35 -20.58
N GLY A 372 4.18 -24.68 -19.83
CA GLY A 372 5.42 -24.10 -20.36
C GLY A 372 6.41 -25.17 -20.83
N SER A 373 7.28 -24.79 -21.77
CA SER A 373 8.37 -25.61 -22.27
C SER A 373 9.59 -24.73 -22.56
N GLU A 374 10.75 -25.33 -22.88
CA GLU A 374 11.93 -24.55 -23.31
C GLU A 374 11.64 -23.68 -24.56
N ALA A 375 10.76 -24.15 -25.46
CA ALA A 375 10.37 -23.41 -26.66
C ALA A 375 9.32 -22.33 -26.36
N HIS A 376 8.47 -22.55 -25.37
CA HIS A 376 7.44 -21.62 -24.91
C HIS A 376 7.59 -21.42 -23.41
N LYS A 377 8.29 -20.34 -23.02
CA LYS A 377 8.53 -20.01 -21.60
C LYS A 377 7.24 -19.84 -20.80
N ARG A 378 6.15 -19.46 -21.47
CA ARG A 378 4.83 -19.27 -20.86
C ARG A 378 3.88 -20.33 -21.37
N GLY A 379 3.30 -21.10 -20.44
CA GLY A 379 2.31 -22.10 -20.79
C GLY A 379 1.02 -21.49 -21.36
N SER A 380 0.68 -20.25 -20.98
CA SER A 380 -0.46 -19.51 -21.55
C SER A 380 -0.33 -19.22 -23.05
N ASP A 381 0.87 -19.26 -23.61
CA ASP A 381 1.11 -19.09 -25.04
C ASP A 381 1.02 -20.41 -25.85
N THR A 382 0.86 -21.53 -25.18
CA THR A 382 0.70 -22.86 -25.80
C THR A 382 -0.74 -23.15 -26.17
N ASP A 383 -0.96 -24.11 -27.07
CA ASP A 383 -2.32 -24.57 -27.39
C ASP A 383 -3.03 -25.17 -26.18
N LYS A 384 -2.35 -25.93 -25.31
CA LYS A 384 -2.91 -26.43 -24.06
C LYS A 384 -3.30 -25.28 -23.13
N GLY A 385 -2.42 -24.28 -22.96
CA GLY A 385 -2.70 -23.10 -22.15
C GLY A 385 -3.91 -22.34 -22.66
N ARG A 386 -3.96 -22.07 -23.97
CA ARG A 386 -5.10 -21.42 -24.62
C ARG A 386 -6.41 -22.14 -24.35
N VAL A 387 -6.46 -23.45 -24.56
CA VAL A 387 -7.65 -24.27 -24.33
C VAL A 387 -8.04 -24.26 -22.85
N TYR A 388 -7.08 -24.40 -21.95
CA TYR A 388 -7.33 -24.37 -20.51
C TYR A 388 -7.87 -23.01 -20.03
N ILE A 389 -7.28 -21.90 -20.51
CA ILE A 389 -7.75 -20.56 -20.13
C ILE A 389 -9.18 -20.33 -20.63
N LYS A 390 -9.49 -20.76 -21.87
CA LYS A 390 -10.77 -20.53 -22.50
C LYS A 390 -11.89 -21.40 -21.92
N TYR A 391 -11.62 -22.68 -21.71
CA TYR A 391 -12.64 -23.68 -21.35
C TYR A 391 -12.55 -24.20 -19.91
N GLY A 392 -11.46 -23.90 -19.19
CA GLY A 392 -11.20 -24.39 -17.85
C GLY A 392 -10.50 -25.75 -17.83
N PRO A 393 -10.39 -26.37 -16.65
CA PRO A 393 -9.84 -27.71 -16.54
C PRO A 393 -10.71 -28.72 -17.32
N PRO A 394 -10.11 -29.71 -18.05
CA PRO A 394 -10.83 -30.78 -18.64
C PRO A 394 -11.41 -31.71 -17.56
N ASP A 395 -12.54 -32.35 -17.88
CA ASP A 395 -13.17 -33.33 -16.99
C ASP A 395 -12.37 -34.64 -16.96
N ASP A 396 -11.71 -34.98 -18.08
CA ASP A 396 -10.85 -36.17 -18.19
C ASP A 396 -9.65 -35.93 -19.09
N ARG A 397 -8.50 -36.55 -18.77
CA ARG A 397 -7.23 -36.47 -19.51
C ARG A 397 -6.69 -37.86 -19.75
N ASP A 398 -6.52 -38.23 -21.02
CA ASP A 398 -5.95 -39.48 -21.47
C ASP A 398 -4.64 -39.27 -22.21
N PHE A 399 -3.62 -40.08 -21.89
CA PHE A 399 -2.28 -40.00 -22.46
C PHE A 399 -2.00 -41.28 -23.25
N GLU A 400 -1.79 -41.12 -24.54
CA GLU A 400 -1.32 -42.22 -25.40
C GLU A 400 0.19 -42.00 -25.68
N GLN A 401 1.02 -42.89 -25.13
CA GLN A 401 2.43 -42.93 -25.52
C GLN A 401 2.56 -43.50 -26.92
N SER A 402 3.52 -42.97 -27.71
CA SER A 402 3.75 -43.41 -29.07
C SER A 402 3.97 -44.93 -29.14
N SER A 403 3.12 -45.63 -29.92
CA SER A 403 3.41 -46.96 -30.40
C SER A 403 4.37 -46.86 -31.61
N GLU A 404 4.92 -48.02 -32.08
CA GLU A 404 5.82 -48.04 -33.23
C GLU A 404 5.28 -47.38 -34.50
N ASN A 405 3.96 -47.12 -34.55
CA ASN A 405 3.25 -46.50 -35.65
C ASN A 405 2.89 -45.01 -35.47
N PHE A 406 3.26 -44.37 -34.33
CA PHE A 406 2.87 -43.01 -34.06
C PHE A 406 4.10 -42.12 -33.77
N ALA A 407 4.28 -41.11 -34.58
CA ALA A 407 5.30 -40.07 -34.33
C ALA A 407 4.84 -39.12 -33.21
N GLY A 408 5.37 -39.31 -31.98
CA GLY A 408 5.16 -38.39 -30.85
C GLY A 408 4.12 -38.86 -29.83
N ALA A 409 4.00 -38.11 -28.72
CA ALA A 409 3.03 -38.36 -27.67
C ALA A 409 1.72 -37.62 -27.96
N ILE A 410 0.58 -38.28 -27.64
CA ILE A 410 -0.76 -37.69 -27.77
C ILE A 410 -1.35 -37.50 -26.39
N GLU A 411 -1.97 -36.36 -26.18
CA GLU A 411 -2.80 -36.08 -25.00
C GLU A 411 -4.19 -35.68 -25.46
N LYS A 412 -5.21 -36.30 -24.88
CA LYS A 412 -6.62 -36.06 -25.17
C LYS A 412 -7.29 -35.46 -23.97
N TRP A 413 -7.97 -34.33 -24.16
CA TRP A 413 -8.78 -33.69 -23.14
C TRP A 413 -10.24 -33.79 -23.48
N THR A 414 -11.04 -34.22 -22.52
CA THR A 414 -12.49 -34.37 -22.65
C THR A 414 -13.18 -33.33 -21.77
N TYR A 415 -14.19 -32.68 -22.34
CA TYR A 415 -15.08 -31.76 -21.64
C TYR A 415 -16.51 -32.23 -21.74
N ASP A 416 -17.12 -32.62 -20.61
CA ASP A 416 -18.50 -33.00 -20.50
C ASP A 416 -19.36 -31.77 -20.17
N ARG A 417 -19.98 -31.18 -21.20
CA ARG A 417 -20.90 -30.03 -21.09
C ARG A 417 -22.32 -30.49 -21.46
N SER A 418 -23.06 -29.72 -22.29
CA SER A 418 -24.31 -30.20 -22.93
C SER A 418 -24.06 -31.36 -23.89
N LYS A 419 -22.86 -31.48 -24.41
CA LYS A 419 -22.31 -32.56 -25.21
C LYS A 419 -20.89 -32.84 -24.76
N ARG A 420 -20.39 -34.01 -25.12
CA ARG A 420 -18.99 -34.38 -24.89
C ARG A 420 -18.13 -33.81 -26.00
N TYR A 421 -17.16 -32.98 -25.62
CA TYR A 421 -16.19 -32.36 -26.53
C TYR A 421 -14.80 -32.92 -26.29
N LEU A 422 -14.07 -33.16 -27.39
CA LEU A 422 -12.74 -33.72 -27.40
C LEU A 422 -11.74 -32.67 -27.94
N PHE A 423 -10.58 -32.55 -27.31
CA PHE A 423 -9.40 -31.90 -27.82
C PHE A 423 -8.26 -32.89 -27.88
N VAL A 424 -7.51 -32.92 -28.97
CA VAL A 424 -6.37 -33.82 -29.17
C VAL A 424 -5.14 -33.02 -29.44
N PHE A 425 -4.15 -33.18 -28.58
CA PHE A 425 -2.86 -32.51 -28.67
C PHE A 425 -1.78 -33.53 -29.00
N GLN A 426 -0.80 -33.13 -29.83
CA GLN A 426 0.30 -33.98 -30.24
C GLN A 426 1.64 -33.30 -30.01
N ASP A 427 2.59 -33.95 -29.32
CA ASP A 427 3.98 -33.60 -29.27
C ASP A 427 4.79 -34.39 -30.30
N ARG A 428 4.86 -33.89 -31.53
CA ARG A 428 5.53 -34.56 -32.65
C ARG A 428 7.03 -34.74 -32.45
N ARG A 429 7.66 -33.86 -31.71
CA ARG A 429 9.13 -33.80 -31.57
C ARG A 429 9.62 -34.33 -30.23
N ARG A 430 8.74 -34.70 -29.32
CA ARG A 430 9.05 -35.16 -27.94
C ARG A 430 9.85 -34.14 -27.11
N TYR A 431 9.59 -32.83 -27.36
CA TYR A 431 10.19 -31.74 -26.64
C TYR A 431 9.25 -31.11 -25.60
N GLY A 432 8.11 -31.76 -25.30
CA GLY A 432 7.09 -31.22 -24.40
C GLY A 432 6.21 -30.12 -25.03
N VAL A 433 6.33 -29.88 -26.34
CA VAL A 433 5.55 -28.89 -27.08
C VAL A 433 4.36 -29.61 -27.72
N TYR A 434 3.18 -29.42 -27.16
CA TYR A 434 1.94 -30.04 -27.63
C TYR A 434 1.14 -29.05 -28.48
N GLU A 435 0.89 -29.39 -29.73
CA GLU A 435 0.07 -28.65 -30.69
C GLU A 435 -1.32 -29.25 -30.78
N LEU A 436 -2.36 -28.43 -30.87
CA LEU A 436 -3.73 -28.89 -31.10
C LEU A 436 -3.87 -29.43 -32.53
N ILE A 437 -4.17 -30.70 -32.68
CA ILE A 437 -4.33 -31.35 -33.98
C ILE A 437 -5.79 -31.66 -34.35
N HIS A 438 -6.68 -31.70 -33.35
CA HIS A 438 -8.13 -31.93 -33.58
C HIS A 438 -8.93 -31.44 -32.38
N SER A 439 -10.15 -30.94 -32.64
CA SER A 439 -11.18 -30.73 -31.65
C SER A 439 -12.59 -30.94 -32.22
N THR A 440 -13.50 -31.38 -31.37
CA THR A 440 -14.96 -31.42 -31.69
C THR A 440 -15.70 -30.18 -31.14
N MET A 441 -14.98 -29.25 -30.48
CA MET A 441 -15.55 -28.02 -29.95
C MET A 441 -15.85 -27.04 -31.10
N PRO A 442 -17.06 -26.49 -31.22
CA PRO A 442 -17.37 -25.49 -32.25
C PRO A 442 -16.46 -24.28 -32.19
N GLY A 443 -15.93 -23.88 -33.34
CA GLY A 443 -15.01 -22.74 -33.44
C GLY A 443 -13.54 -23.05 -33.15
N GLU A 444 -13.19 -24.30 -32.87
CA GLU A 444 -11.83 -24.81 -32.75
C GLU A 444 -11.42 -25.65 -34.00
N LEU A 445 -10.12 -26.01 -34.05
CA LEU A 445 -9.57 -26.79 -35.16
C LEU A 445 -10.27 -28.15 -35.30
N TYR A 446 -11.03 -28.34 -36.37
CA TYR A 446 -11.67 -29.60 -36.67
C TYR A 446 -10.92 -30.36 -37.77
N ASN A 447 -10.30 -31.49 -37.45
CA ASN A 447 -9.64 -32.39 -38.38
C ASN A 447 -10.11 -33.82 -38.16
N PRO A 448 -11.09 -34.35 -38.96
CA PRO A 448 -11.61 -35.67 -38.74
C PRO A 448 -10.59 -36.79 -39.02
N ASN A 449 -9.58 -36.49 -39.85
CA ASN A 449 -8.52 -37.43 -40.23
C ASN A 449 -7.27 -37.34 -39.36
N TRP A 450 -7.36 -36.77 -38.17
CA TRP A 450 -6.22 -36.61 -37.29
C TRP A 450 -5.50 -37.94 -36.93
N LYS A 451 -6.20 -39.05 -37.01
CA LYS A 451 -5.65 -40.41 -36.81
C LYS A 451 -4.87 -40.92 -38.02
N GLU A 452 -5.13 -40.41 -39.23
CA GLU A 452 -4.48 -40.82 -40.49
C GLU A 452 -3.28 -39.93 -40.83
N SER A 453 -3.18 -38.79 -40.17
CA SER A 453 -2.13 -37.77 -40.37
C SER A 453 -0.92 -37.94 -39.46
N GLN A 454 -0.80 -39.15 -38.88
CA GLN A 454 0.21 -39.47 -37.86
C GLN A 454 1.40 -40.23 -38.42
#